data_c8ba0518e3fd6b303a3e0d1a36271004
#
_entry.id   c8ba0518e3fd6b303a3e0d1a36271004
#
_cell.length_a   1.000
_cell.length_b   1.000
_cell.length_c   1.000
_cell.angle_alpha   90.00
_cell.angle_beta   90.00
_cell.angle_gamma   90.00
#
_symmetry.space_group_name_H-M   'P 1'
#
loop_
_entity.id
_entity.type
_entity.pdbx_description
1 polymer ?
#
loop_
_entity_poly.entity_id
_entity_poly.type
_entity_poly.pdbx_seq_one_letter_code
_entity_poly.pdbx_strand_id
1 'polypeptide(L)'
;MTPLKANTIISSILLLILLMLPYEAMAQRRRVRELKGPVVYSPPKNDSLRVDTLKNDTLKANVLKADTLSAESVKKKKQPLDAPVVYSANDSIVFTQGGFAHLYGDGKVNYENIELGAEIITMNMDSSTVYARGVIDSVGVEKGKPVFKDGETPYETKAIRYNFKSKKGFINNVVTQQGEGYVVGNNAKKGANDELFMENGRYTTCDHHDHPHFYMQLTKAKVRPKKNVVTGPAYLVVEDVPLPLAVPFFFFPFSSSYSSGFVMPSYMDDSSRGFGLTGGGYYFAVSDLMDLKLTADIFTKGSWAANMETNYNKRYKYSGSLQAGYQVTKLGDKGMPDYSVAKDFKIVWNHRQDQKASPNSTFSASVNFATSSYERTNINNLYNSQLMTQNTKTSSVSYSRSFPDQKLTLAGTFNIAQTMRDSSIAVTLPDLNITLSTIFPFKRKRAVGEERWYEKISLRYSGRLTNSLKTKDDRLFKAGFREWENAMQHNIPVQATFTLFKYLQVVPSFNYTERWYTRKVMKSYDETTRKWDTHPGDTIHGFYRVFNYSASLALSTKMYGMYQPLFMKKKEIQIRHVFTPQISLNGSPSFGQFWEYYRDADGNDQYYSCLLYTSPSP
;
A
#
# COMPACT_ATOMS: atom_id res chain seq x y z
N MET A 1 -8.52 19.20 -33.53
CA MET A 1 -7.22 18.53 -33.22
C MET A 1 -7.51 17.14 -32.71
N THR A 2 -7.01 16.13 -33.39
CA THR A 2 -7.46 14.73 -33.33
C THR A 2 -7.09 14.02 -32.01
N PRO A 3 -7.94 13.13 -31.48
CA PRO A 3 -7.73 12.44 -30.19
C PRO A 3 -6.63 11.36 -30.19
N LEU A 4 -5.86 11.22 -31.29
CA LEU A 4 -4.88 10.12 -31.45
C LEU A 4 -3.55 10.34 -30.69
N LYS A 5 -3.25 11.52 -30.16
CA LYS A 5 -1.96 11.81 -29.52
C LYS A 5 -1.88 11.51 -28.03
N ALA A 6 -3.00 11.42 -27.35
CA ALA A 6 -3.00 11.06 -25.92
C ALA A 6 -2.68 9.58 -25.68
N ASN A 7 -3.16 8.70 -26.54
CA ASN A 7 -2.93 7.25 -26.42
C ASN A 7 -1.47 6.85 -26.67
N THR A 8 -0.75 7.57 -27.55
CA THR A 8 0.68 7.32 -27.79
C THR A 8 1.54 7.74 -26.61
N ILE A 9 1.17 8.79 -25.90
CA ILE A 9 1.94 9.29 -24.73
C ILE A 9 1.77 8.36 -23.55
N ILE A 10 0.54 7.91 -23.29
CA ILE A 10 0.25 6.93 -22.21
C ILE A 10 0.94 5.61 -22.50
N SER A 11 0.94 5.17 -23.77
CA SER A 11 1.64 3.96 -24.21
C SER A 11 3.16 4.08 -24.06
N SER A 12 3.74 5.25 -24.34
CA SER A 12 5.19 5.48 -24.20
C SER A 12 5.63 5.55 -22.73
N ILE A 13 4.82 6.15 -21.86
CA ILE A 13 5.08 6.18 -20.41
C ILE A 13 4.92 4.77 -19.82
N LEU A 14 3.91 4.02 -20.26
CA LEU A 14 3.72 2.63 -19.83
C LEU A 14 4.88 1.74 -20.31
N LEU A 15 5.39 1.95 -21.53
CA LEU A 15 6.53 1.25 -22.09
C LEU A 15 7.82 1.59 -21.32
N LEU A 16 8.01 2.85 -20.93
CA LEU A 16 9.17 3.28 -20.14
C LEU A 16 9.14 2.70 -18.72
N ILE A 17 7.96 2.62 -18.12
CA ILE A 17 7.76 1.97 -16.82
C ILE A 17 7.99 0.45 -16.95
N LEU A 18 7.59 -0.17 -18.05
CA LEU A 18 7.81 -1.60 -18.32
C LEU A 18 9.29 -1.94 -18.56
N LEU A 19 10.05 -1.02 -19.18
CA LEU A 19 11.49 -1.15 -19.40
C LEU A 19 12.32 -0.93 -18.14
N MET A 20 11.76 -0.25 -17.13
CA MET A 20 12.41 -0.01 -15.84
C MET A 20 12.15 -1.13 -14.80
N LEU A 21 11.29 -2.11 -15.11
CA LEU A 21 11.14 -3.29 -14.26
C LEU A 21 12.45 -4.12 -14.33
N PRO A 22 13.07 -4.43 -13.20
CA PRO A 22 14.33 -5.15 -13.22
C PRO A 22 14.15 -6.51 -13.91
N TYR A 23 14.98 -6.78 -14.88
CA TYR A 23 15.02 -8.01 -15.70
C TYR A 23 15.07 -9.31 -14.90
N GLU A 24 15.39 -9.22 -13.61
CA GLU A 24 15.41 -10.35 -12.68
C GLU A 24 14.01 -10.90 -12.32
N ALA A 25 12.93 -10.14 -12.52
CA ALA A 25 11.58 -10.64 -12.27
C ALA A 25 11.12 -11.68 -13.31
N MET A 26 11.73 -11.69 -14.50
CA MET A 26 11.46 -12.70 -15.54
C MET A 26 12.35 -13.95 -15.45
N ALA A 27 13.54 -13.85 -14.85
CA ALA A 27 14.46 -14.98 -14.73
C ALA A 27 14.04 -15.99 -13.64
N GLN A 28 13.25 -15.58 -12.63
CA GLN A 28 12.78 -16.48 -11.59
C GLN A 28 11.63 -17.42 -12.01
N ARG A 29 10.97 -17.19 -13.15
CA ARG A 29 9.93 -18.10 -13.65
C ARG A 29 10.48 -19.38 -14.31
N ARG A 30 11.77 -19.49 -14.60
CA ARG A 30 12.37 -20.68 -15.23
C ARG A 30 12.98 -21.70 -14.26
N ARG A 31 13.11 -21.40 -12.95
CA ARG A 31 13.73 -22.31 -11.97
C ARG A 31 12.77 -23.06 -11.03
N VAL A 32 11.46 -22.91 -11.17
CA VAL A 32 10.48 -23.59 -10.29
C VAL A 32 9.85 -24.82 -10.95
N ARG A 33 10.42 -25.37 -12.02
CA ARG A 33 9.83 -26.53 -12.71
C ARG A 33 10.54 -27.87 -12.48
N GLU A 34 11.51 -27.93 -11.57
CA GLU A 34 12.11 -29.21 -11.17
C GLU A 34 12.23 -29.26 -9.65
N LEU A 35 11.22 -29.78 -8.99
CA LEU A 35 11.28 -30.53 -7.73
C LEU A 35 9.84 -30.88 -7.28
N LYS A 36 9.29 -31.94 -7.85
CA LYS A 36 8.14 -32.64 -7.28
C LYS A 36 8.67 -33.86 -6.54
N GLY A 37 8.75 -33.74 -5.22
CA GLY A 37 8.79 -34.85 -4.30
C GLY A 37 7.86 -34.55 -3.11
N PRO A 38 7.12 -35.50 -2.56
CA PRO A 38 6.16 -35.25 -1.49
C PRO A 38 6.87 -34.91 -0.19
N VAL A 39 6.61 -33.71 0.33
CA VAL A 39 7.07 -33.30 1.66
C VAL A 39 6.11 -33.85 2.69
N VAL A 40 6.58 -34.84 3.44
CA VAL A 40 5.93 -35.33 4.66
C VAL A 40 6.13 -34.29 5.76
N TYR A 41 5.05 -33.78 6.27
CA TYR A 41 5.05 -32.80 7.37
C TYR A 41 5.15 -33.57 8.70
N SER A 42 6.24 -33.39 9.44
CA SER A 42 6.37 -33.83 10.82
C SER A 42 6.19 -32.65 11.76
N PRO A 43 5.35 -32.73 12.81
CA PRO A 43 5.21 -31.65 13.78
C PRO A 43 6.40 -31.61 14.75
N PRO A 44 6.70 -30.46 15.35
CA PRO A 44 7.85 -30.25 16.23
C PRO A 44 7.65 -30.97 17.58
N LYS A 45 8.69 -31.66 18.02
CA LYS A 45 8.81 -32.23 19.35
C LYS A 45 9.00 -31.14 20.40
N ASN A 46 8.14 -31.10 21.40
CA ASN A 46 8.43 -30.44 22.66
C ASN A 46 9.12 -31.43 23.60
N ASP A 47 10.33 -31.05 23.98
CA ASP A 47 11.00 -31.64 25.15
C ASP A 47 10.41 -31.03 26.42
N SER A 48 10.00 -31.87 27.35
CA SER A 48 10.49 -31.86 28.73
C SER A 48 9.58 -32.63 29.69
N LEU A 49 10.27 -33.36 30.49
CA LEU A 49 10.02 -33.89 31.83
C LEU A 49 9.80 -35.41 31.92
N ARG A 50 10.89 -36.00 32.34
CA ARG A 50 11.01 -37.33 32.98
C ARG A 50 10.15 -37.39 34.25
N VAL A 51 9.40 -38.49 34.43
CA VAL A 51 9.28 -39.17 35.72
C VAL A 51 9.28 -40.66 35.47
N ASP A 52 10.16 -41.32 36.18
CA ASP A 52 10.43 -42.76 36.19
C ASP A 52 9.36 -43.58 36.89
N THR A 53 9.46 -44.91 36.56
CA THR A 53 9.09 -46.13 37.38
C THR A 53 7.66 -46.64 37.25
N LEU A 54 7.45 -47.81 36.85
CA LEU A 54 7.74 -49.18 37.35
C LEU A 54 7.17 -50.28 36.42
N LYS A 55 7.92 -51.33 36.34
CA LYS A 55 7.62 -52.64 35.74
C LYS A 55 6.45 -53.34 36.41
N ASN A 56 5.67 -54.13 35.66
CA ASN A 56 5.48 -55.57 35.91
C ASN A 56 4.65 -56.20 34.79
N ASP A 57 5.26 -57.06 34.09
CA ASP A 57 5.16 -58.53 33.96
C ASP A 57 3.79 -59.14 33.70
N THR A 58 3.80 -59.79 32.50
CA THR A 58 3.30 -61.15 32.13
C THR A 58 1.93 -61.60 32.57
N LEU A 59 1.13 -61.94 31.56
CA LEU A 59 0.65 -63.36 31.47
C LEU A 59 0.04 -63.65 30.07
N LYS A 60 0.62 -64.63 29.43
CA LYS A 60 0.08 -65.39 28.29
C LYS A 60 -1.05 -66.29 28.76
N ALA A 61 -2.13 -66.43 28.03
CA ALA A 61 -2.92 -67.65 28.00
C ALA A 61 -3.73 -67.79 26.70
N ASN A 62 -3.27 -68.57 25.82
CA ASN A 62 -3.84 -69.73 25.15
C ASN A 62 -5.26 -69.70 24.57
N VAL A 63 -5.20 -69.87 23.28
CA VAL A 63 -6.09 -70.52 22.31
C VAL A 63 -6.95 -71.65 22.87
N LEU A 64 -8.24 -71.57 22.57
CA LEU A 64 -9.05 -72.76 22.30
C LEU A 64 -10.01 -72.49 21.15
N LYS A 65 -9.87 -73.24 20.09
CA LYS A 65 -10.83 -73.46 19.01
C LYS A 65 -12.05 -74.16 19.54
N ALA A 66 -13.23 -73.71 19.17
CA ALA A 66 -14.41 -74.59 19.15
C ALA A 66 -15.30 -74.20 17.98
N ASP A 67 -15.72 -75.17 17.28
CA ASP A 67 -16.39 -75.25 16.00
C ASP A 67 -17.83 -74.72 15.97
N THR A 68 -18.14 -74.15 14.80
CA THR A 68 -19.41 -74.23 14.03
C THR A 68 -20.73 -74.43 14.76
N LEU A 69 -21.57 -73.46 14.75
CA LEU A 69 -22.99 -73.56 14.47
C LEU A 69 -23.51 -72.36 13.75
N SER A 70 -24.18 -72.60 12.64
CA SER A 70 -24.84 -71.63 11.75
C SER A 70 -25.80 -70.74 12.51
N ALA A 71 -25.48 -69.46 12.54
CA ALA A 71 -26.42 -68.39 12.95
C ALA A 71 -26.99 -67.71 11.70
N GLU A 72 -28.26 -67.92 11.52
CA GLU A 72 -29.10 -67.16 10.56
C GLU A 72 -28.75 -65.69 10.56
N SER A 73 -28.65 -65.12 9.37
CA SER A 73 -28.45 -63.70 9.13
C SER A 73 -29.59 -62.90 9.75
N VAL A 74 -29.39 -62.42 10.95
CA VAL A 74 -30.17 -61.30 11.47
C VAL A 74 -29.80 -60.11 10.62
N LYS A 75 -30.63 -59.77 9.68
CA LYS A 75 -30.62 -58.49 8.96
C LYS A 75 -30.55 -57.39 10.02
N LYS A 76 -29.38 -56.78 10.24
CA LYS A 76 -29.25 -55.54 10.99
C LYS A 76 -30.22 -54.54 10.35
N LYS A 77 -31.34 -54.24 11.04
CA LYS A 77 -32.20 -53.12 10.68
C LYS A 77 -31.27 -51.91 10.56
N LYS A 78 -31.17 -51.35 9.37
CA LYS A 78 -30.45 -50.10 9.14
C LYS A 78 -31.03 -49.07 10.11
N GLN A 79 -30.24 -48.60 11.04
CA GLN A 79 -30.64 -47.44 11.88
C GLN A 79 -30.99 -46.30 10.95
N PRO A 80 -32.12 -45.62 11.14
CA PRO A 80 -32.59 -44.57 10.25
C PRO A 80 -31.69 -43.30 10.24
N LEU A 81 -30.82 -43.17 11.23
CA LEU A 81 -29.88 -42.04 11.44
C LEU A 81 -28.47 -42.59 11.72
N ASP A 82 -27.47 -41.82 11.32
CA ASP A 82 -26.03 -42.18 11.43
C ASP A 82 -25.50 -42.02 12.89
N ALA A 83 -26.17 -41.22 13.73
CA ALA A 83 -25.83 -40.98 15.13
C ALA A 83 -27.07 -41.04 16.05
N PRO A 84 -26.90 -41.30 17.36
CA PRO A 84 -28.02 -41.23 18.31
C PRO A 84 -28.49 -39.81 18.51
N VAL A 85 -29.80 -39.60 18.61
CA VAL A 85 -30.43 -38.32 18.98
C VAL A 85 -30.56 -38.28 20.51
N VAL A 86 -29.94 -37.28 21.13
CA VAL A 86 -30.06 -37.06 22.59
C VAL A 86 -31.15 -35.98 22.78
N TYR A 87 -32.11 -36.24 23.65
CA TYR A 87 -33.21 -35.31 23.90
C TYR A 87 -33.48 -35.20 25.40
N SER A 88 -33.93 -34.04 25.84
CA SER A 88 -34.32 -33.76 27.23
C SER A 88 -35.45 -32.71 27.24
N ALA A 89 -36.24 -32.73 28.27
CA ALA A 89 -37.28 -31.72 28.52
C ALA A 89 -37.45 -31.52 30.04
N ASN A 90 -37.85 -30.33 30.47
CA ASN A 90 -38.00 -30.02 31.87
C ASN A 90 -39.34 -30.51 32.42
N ASP A 91 -40.44 -30.45 31.62
CA ASP A 91 -41.77 -30.83 32.11
C ASP A 91 -42.10 -32.29 31.84
N SER A 92 -42.23 -32.67 30.56
CA SER A 92 -42.62 -34.05 30.21
C SER A 92 -42.15 -34.46 28.84
N ILE A 93 -41.97 -35.78 28.66
CA ILE A 93 -41.69 -36.42 27.38
C ILE A 93 -42.73 -37.48 27.15
N VAL A 94 -43.55 -37.31 26.10
CA VAL A 94 -44.64 -38.23 25.78
C VAL A 94 -44.37 -38.93 24.46
N PHE A 95 -44.42 -40.28 24.48
CA PHE A 95 -44.29 -41.09 23.28
C PHE A 95 -45.69 -41.53 22.89
N THR A 96 -46.04 -41.37 21.61
CA THR A 96 -47.34 -41.78 21.06
C THR A 96 -47.16 -42.85 19.99
N GLN A 97 -48.26 -43.62 19.78
CA GLN A 97 -48.28 -44.62 18.69
C GLN A 97 -48.02 -43.93 17.34
N GLY A 98 -47.16 -44.52 16.50
CA GLY A 98 -46.77 -43.94 15.21
C GLY A 98 -45.40 -43.26 15.24
N GLY A 99 -44.56 -43.56 16.26
CA GLY A 99 -43.15 -43.09 16.31
C GLY A 99 -42.96 -41.62 16.62
N PHE A 100 -43.97 -40.95 17.24
CA PHE A 100 -43.83 -39.55 17.67
C PHE A 100 -43.38 -39.46 19.12
N ALA A 101 -42.47 -38.49 19.37
CA ALA A 101 -42.10 -38.05 20.69
C ALA A 101 -42.39 -36.57 20.84
N HIS A 102 -43.10 -36.20 21.91
CA HIS A 102 -43.45 -34.80 22.23
C HIS A 102 -42.68 -34.40 23.52
N LEU A 103 -41.91 -33.32 23.45
CA LEU A 103 -41.17 -32.73 24.53
C LEU A 103 -41.83 -31.42 24.92
N TYR A 104 -42.10 -31.23 26.19
CA TYR A 104 -42.75 -30.05 26.75
C TYR A 104 -41.84 -29.43 27.83
N GLY A 105 -41.79 -28.11 27.87
CA GLY A 105 -41.01 -27.34 28.86
C GLY A 105 -39.52 -27.33 28.52
N ASP A 106 -39.05 -26.31 27.84
CA ASP A 106 -37.63 -26.13 27.46
C ASP A 106 -36.98 -27.42 26.90
N GLY A 107 -37.67 -28.01 25.91
CA GLY A 107 -37.19 -29.22 25.25
C GLY A 107 -35.87 -28.95 24.51
N LYS A 108 -34.92 -29.88 24.62
CA LYS A 108 -33.61 -29.83 23.93
C LYS A 108 -33.40 -31.12 23.14
N VAL A 109 -32.96 -30.95 21.91
CA VAL A 109 -32.64 -32.08 21.02
C VAL A 109 -31.26 -31.85 20.42
N ASN A 110 -30.34 -32.78 20.64
CA ASN A 110 -28.98 -32.73 20.13
C ASN A 110 -28.74 -33.90 19.17
N TYR A 111 -28.25 -33.59 17.99
CA TYR A 111 -27.88 -34.56 16.97
C TYR A 111 -26.60 -34.13 16.25
N GLU A 112 -25.52 -34.88 16.38
CA GLU A 112 -24.19 -34.47 15.86
C GLU A 112 -23.83 -33.06 16.36
N ASN A 113 -23.70 -32.09 15.42
CA ASN A 113 -23.38 -30.68 15.69
C ASN A 113 -24.63 -29.79 15.76
N ILE A 114 -25.82 -30.37 15.75
CA ILE A 114 -27.11 -29.69 15.74
C ILE A 114 -27.68 -29.66 17.14
N GLU A 115 -27.99 -28.46 17.62
CA GLU A 115 -28.70 -28.24 18.87
C GLU A 115 -30.02 -27.51 18.56
N LEU A 116 -31.14 -28.02 19.04
CA LEU A 116 -32.45 -27.42 18.93
C LEU A 116 -33.07 -27.33 20.31
N GLY A 117 -33.34 -26.10 20.77
CA GLY A 117 -34.06 -25.82 22.01
C GLY A 117 -35.37 -25.13 21.71
N ALA A 118 -36.48 -25.52 22.35
CA ALA A 118 -37.79 -24.85 22.23
C ALA A 118 -38.72 -25.27 23.36
N GLU A 119 -39.81 -24.51 23.58
CA GLU A 119 -40.84 -24.85 24.57
C GLU A 119 -41.56 -26.16 24.22
N ILE A 120 -41.92 -26.33 22.96
CA ILE A 120 -42.56 -27.56 22.46
C ILE A 120 -41.79 -28.10 21.26
N ILE A 121 -41.33 -29.36 21.40
CA ILE A 121 -40.69 -30.09 20.30
C ILE A 121 -41.44 -31.39 20.01
N THR A 122 -41.81 -31.59 18.78
CA THR A 122 -42.42 -32.81 18.29
C THR A 122 -41.49 -33.52 17.31
N MET A 123 -41.03 -34.70 17.64
CA MET A 123 -40.17 -35.51 16.79
C MET A 123 -40.94 -36.68 16.20
N ASN A 124 -40.77 -36.94 14.91
CA ASN A 124 -41.20 -38.16 14.26
C ASN A 124 -39.95 -39.02 13.97
N MET A 125 -39.82 -40.11 14.65
CA MET A 125 -38.64 -40.99 14.56
C MET A 125 -38.58 -41.77 13.23
N ASP A 126 -39.72 -42.10 12.63
CA ASP A 126 -39.77 -42.85 11.38
C ASP A 126 -39.31 -42.01 10.19
N SER A 127 -39.76 -40.76 10.14
CA SER A 127 -39.38 -39.81 9.10
C SER A 127 -38.11 -38.99 9.41
N SER A 128 -37.54 -39.19 10.62
CA SER A 128 -36.39 -38.38 11.15
C SER A 128 -36.61 -36.89 11.06
N THR A 129 -37.86 -36.44 11.32
CA THR A 129 -38.23 -35.03 11.29
C THR A 129 -38.54 -34.50 12.68
N VAL A 130 -38.13 -33.26 12.91
CA VAL A 130 -38.45 -32.51 14.12
C VAL A 130 -39.21 -31.24 13.76
N TYR A 131 -40.21 -30.91 14.58
CA TYR A 131 -40.95 -29.66 14.54
C TYR A 131 -40.88 -29.01 15.90
N ALA A 132 -40.46 -27.75 15.96
CA ALA A 132 -40.35 -27.00 17.19
C ALA A 132 -41.06 -25.66 17.09
N ARG A 133 -41.69 -25.22 18.20
CA ARG A 133 -42.39 -23.95 18.32
C ARG A 133 -42.36 -23.43 19.76
N GLY A 134 -42.52 -22.13 19.90
CA GLY A 134 -42.79 -21.49 21.18
C GLY A 134 -44.27 -21.63 21.60
N VAL A 135 -44.59 -21.14 22.78
CA VAL A 135 -45.93 -21.06 23.33
C VAL A 135 -46.30 -19.59 23.64
N ILE A 136 -47.53 -19.21 23.34
CA ILE A 136 -48.02 -17.89 23.70
C ILE A 136 -48.52 -17.95 25.12
N ASP A 137 -47.98 -17.12 26.02
CA ASP A 137 -48.41 -17.00 27.42
C ASP A 137 -49.77 -16.32 27.51
N SER A 138 -50.45 -16.44 28.67
CA SER A 138 -51.75 -15.82 28.95
C SER A 138 -51.76 -14.29 28.78
N VAL A 139 -50.64 -13.64 28.75
CA VAL A 139 -50.44 -12.19 28.51
C VAL A 139 -50.22 -11.87 27.03
N GLY A 140 -50.19 -12.89 26.12
CA GLY A 140 -49.91 -12.70 24.69
C GLY A 140 -48.45 -12.64 24.30
N VAL A 141 -47.54 -12.87 25.23
CA VAL A 141 -46.09 -12.89 24.98
C VAL A 141 -45.62 -14.28 24.57
N GLU A 142 -44.89 -14.39 23.48
CA GLU A 142 -44.34 -15.64 22.98
C GLU A 142 -43.12 -16.06 23.80
N LYS A 143 -43.20 -17.20 24.52
CA LYS A 143 -42.11 -17.77 25.33
C LYS A 143 -41.53 -19.01 24.64
N GLY A 144 -40.24 -19.26 24.95
CA GLY A 144 -39.56 -20.47 24.48
C GLY A 144 -39.46 -20.59 22.96
N LYS A 145 -39.21 -19.46 22.27
CA LYS A 145 -38.96 -19.45 20.82
C LYS A 145 -37.88 -20.48 20.46
N PRO A 146 -38.07 -21.25 19.39
CA PRO A 146 -37.05 -22.20 18.96
C PRO A 146 -35.72 -21.52 18.63
N VAL A 147 -34.66 -22.04 19.22
CA VAL A 147 -33.28 -21.69 18.89
C VAL A 147 -32.64 -22.91 18.26
N PHE A 148 -32.33 -22.79 16.99
CA PHE A 148 -31.68 -23.85 16.21
C PHE A 148 -30.21 -23.45 15.97
N LYS A 149 -29.29 -24.29 16.36
CA LYS A 149 -27.87 -24.10 16.16
C LYS A 149 -27.30 -25.23 15.33
N ASP A 150 -26.65 -24.89 14.23
CA ASP A 150 -25.92 -25.83 13.38
C ASP A 150 -24.45 -25.35 13.31
N GLY A 151 -23.58 -26.06 14.02
CA GLY A 151 -22.22 -25.61 14.27
C GLY A 151 -22.19 -24.37 15.20
N GLU A 152 -21.61 -23.27 14.72
CA GLU A 152 -21.42 -22.05 15.53
C GLU A 152 -22.50 -20.98 15.35
N THR A 153 -23.37 -21.10 14.36
CA THR A 153 -24.35 -20.06 14.01
C THR A 153 -25.72 -20.38 14.61
N PRO A 154 -26.24 -19.58 15.56
CA PRO A 154 -27.58 -19.74 16.07
C PRO A 154 -28.61 -19.05 15.14
N TYR A 155 -29.78 -19.65 15.04
CA TYR A 155 -30.96 -19.13 14.32
C TYR A 155 -32.12 -19.06 15.32
N GLU A 156 -32.60 -17.87 15.58
CA GLU A 156 -33.83 -17.67 16.34
C GLU A 156 -35.02 -17.72 15.40
N THR A 157 -36.08 -18.42 15.77
CA THR A 157 -37.24 -18.65 14.89
C THR A 157 -38.54 -18.68 15.67
N LYS A 158 -39.69 -18.46 15.00
CA LYS A 158 -40.99 -18.72 15.59
C LYS A 158 -41.39 -20.19 15.50
N ALA A 159 -41.05 -20.83 14.40
CA ALA A 159 -41.23 -22.26 14.22
C ALA A 159 -40.21 -22.82 13.25
N ILE A 160 -39.74 -24.04 13.49
CA ILE A 160 -38.83 -24.75 12.63
C ILE A 160 -39.29 -26.19 12.39
N ARG A 161 -39.22 -26.61 11.14
CA ARG A 161 -39.35 -28.00 10.76
C ARG A 161 -38.06 -28.45 10.09
N TYR A 162 -37.38 -29.44 10.67
CA TYR A 162 -36.07 -29.89 10.20
C TYR A 162 -36.08 -31.41 10.02
N ASN A 163 -35.38 -31.90 9.01
CA ASN A 163 -35.20 -33.32 8.78
C ASN A 163 -33.73 -33.68 8.91
N PHE A 164 -33.39 -34.48 9.92
CA PHE A 164 -32.01 -34.88 10.26
C PHE A 164 -31.33 -35.68 9.15
N LYS A 165 -32.08 -36.53 8.42
CA LYS A 165 -31.53 -37.38 7.36
C LYS A 165 -31.16 -36.58 6.11
N SER A 166 -32.00 -35.67 5.68
CA SER A 166 -31.78 -34.84 4.48
C SER A 166 -31.00 -33.58 4.76
N LYS A 167 -30.81 -33.24 6.06
CA LYS A 167 -30.20 -31.98 6.55
C LYS A 167 -30.89 -30.72 5.98
N LYS A 168 -32.19 -30.83 5.68
CA LYS A 168 -33.00 -29.72 5.14
C LYS A 168 -34.03 -29.28 6.16
N GLY A 169 -34.29 -27.96 6.18
CA GLY A 169 -35.29 -27.38 7.09
C GLY A 169 -36.13 -26.31 6.43
N PHE A 170 -37.30 -26.11 7.01
CA PHE A 170 -38.17 -24.98 6.75
C PHE A 170 -38.29 -24.16 8.04
N ILE A 171 -37.99 -22.89 7.97
CA ILE A 171 -37.88 -21.99 9.13
C ILE A 171 -38.84 -20.82 8.91
N ASN A 172 -39.65 -20.55 9.92
CA ASN A 172 -40.59 -19.46 9.90
C ASN A 172 -40.08 -18.31 10.81
N ASN A 173 -40.02 -17.09 10.29
CA ASN A 173 -39.44 -15.93 10.94
C ASN A 173 -38.02 -16.20 11.50
N VAL A 174 -37.07 -16.35 10.60
CA VAL A 174 -35.68 -16.53 10.96
C VAL A 174 -35.00 -15.19 11.22
N VAL A 175 -34.31 -15.07 12.33
CA VAL A 175 -33.37 -13.98 12.64
C VAL A 175 -31.99 -14.61 12.84
N THR A 176 -31.01 -14.12 12.11
CA THR A 176 -29.62 -14.59 12.24
C THR A 176 -28.67 -13.44 12.10
N GLN A 177 -27.72 -13.35 13.00
CA GLN A 177 -26.63 -12.39 12.92
C GLN A 177 -25.57 -12.88 11.93
N GLN A 178 -25.22 -12.05 10.99
CA GLN A 178 -24.23 -12.34 9.98
C GLN A 178 -23.27 -11.15 9.82
N GLY A 179 -22.04 -11.30 10.32
CA GLY A 179 -21.07 -10.20 10.41
C GLY A 179 -21.56 -9.14 11.40
N GLU A 180 -21.59 -7.88 10.97
CA GLU A 180 -22.07 -6.73 11.77
C GLU A 180 -23.58 -6.47 11.64
N GLY A 181 -24.30 -7.28 10.86
CA GLY A 181 -25.72 -7.07 10.59
C GLY A 181 -26.59 -8.28 10.86
N TYR A 182 -27.90 -8.07 10.80
CA TYR A 182 -28.93 -9.08 11.00
C TYR A 182 -29.64 -9.36 9.67
N VAL A 183 -29.83 -10.64 9.37
CA VAL A 183 -30.69 -11.10 8.30
C VAL A 183 -31.98 -11.61 8.91
N VAL A 184 -33.09 -10.99 8.55
CA VAL A 184 -34.44 -11.35 9.00
C VAL A 184 -35.25 -11.85 7.81
N GLY A 185 -35.88 -13.02 7.91
CA GLY A 185 -36.67 -13.59 6.85
C GLY A 185 -37.96 -14.22 7.35
N ASN A 186 -39.09 -13.95 6.68
CA ASN A 186 -40.36 -14.52 7.10
C ASN A 186 -40.43 -16.02 6.84
N ASN A 187 -39.99 -16.46 5.66
CA ASN A 187 -39.94 -17.86 5.27
C ASN A 187 -38.57 -18.20 4.71
N ALA A 188 -37.88 -19.12 5.35
CA ALA A 188 -36.60 -19.57 4.91
C ALA A 188 -36.50 -21.09 4.75
N LYS A 189 -35.80 -21.54 3.71
CA LYS A 189 -35.48 -22.94 3.47
C LYS A 189 -34.00 -23.13 3.71
N LYS A 190 -33.64 -23.98 4.69
CA LYS A 190 -32.26 -24.42 4.91
C LYS A 190 -31.94 -25.58 3.98
N GLY A 191 -30.88 -25.44 3.22
CA GLY A 191 -30.31 -26.50 2.38
C GLY A 191 -29.34 -27.40 3.14
N ALA A 192 -28.97 -28.53 2.55
CA ALA A 192 -28.01 -29.47 3.14
C ALA A 192 -26.58 -28.89 3.29
N ASN A 193 -26.25 -27.84 2.55
CA ASN A 193 -24.94 -27.17 2.56
C ASN A 193 -24.93 -25.90 3.42
N ASP A 194 -25.79 -25.80 4.43
CA ASP A 194 -25.99 -24.64 5.32
C ASP A 194 -26.41 -23.35 4.62
N GLU A 195 -26.84 -23.44 3.38
CA GLU A 195 -27.37 -22.31 2.64
C GLU A 195 -28.83 -22.05 3.05
N LEU A 196 -29.17 -20.77 3.30
CA LEU A 196 -30.53 -20.35 3.55
C LEU A 196 -31.09 -19.65 2.30
N PHE A 197 -32.25 -20.13 1.83
CA PHE A 197 -33.00 -19.47 0.78
C PHE A 197 -34.21 -18.81 1.39
N MET A 198 -34.39 -17.51 1.17
CA MET A 198 -35.49 -16.76 1.74
C MET A 198 -36.17 -15.87 0.71
N GLU A 199 -37.43 -15.62 0.95
CA GLU A 199 -38.25 -14.63 0.22
C GLU A 199 -38.66 -13.51 1.19
N ASN A 200 -38.67 -12.28 0.67
CA ASN A 200 -39.04 -11.08 1.43
C ASN A 200 -38.17 -10.92 2.72
N GLY A 201 -36.86 -11.14 2.57
CA GLY A 201 -35.91 -10.94 3.66
C GLY A 201 -35.57 -9.46 3.86
N ARG A 202 -35.10 -9.14 5.04
CA ARG A 202 -34.54 -7.83 5.41
C ARG A 202 -33.10 -8.00 5.87
N TYR A 203 -32.24 -7.09 5.45
CA TYR A 203 -30.88 -6.98 5.98
C TYR A 203 -30.71 -5.62 6.65
N THR A 204 -30.31 -5.62 7.89
CA THR A 204 -30.13 -4.39 8.68
C THR A 204 -28.92 -4.49 9.58
N THR A 205 -28.29 -3.36 9.86
CA THR A 205 -27.30 -3.20 10.92
C THR A 205 -27.88 -2.50 12.16
N CYS A 206 -29.20 -2.33 12.21
CA CYS A 206 -29.90 -1.78 13.35
C CYS A 206 -30.02 -2.84 14.47
N ASP A 207 -29.76 -2.46 15.71
CA ASP A 207 -29.87 -3.36 16.87
C ASP A 207 -31.33 -3.79 17.15
N HIS A 208 -32.30 -2.98 16.73
CA HIS A 208 -33.72 -3.31 16.78
C HIS A 208 -34.15 -4.16 15.58
N HIS A 209 -33.71 -5.41 15.55
CA HIS A 209 -33.92 -6.30 14.40
C HIS A 209 -35.38 -6.75 14.20
N ASP A 210 -36.24 -6.66 15.19
CA ASP A 210 -37.69 -6.96 15.06
C ASP A 210 -38.42 -5.85 14.29
N HIS A 211 -38.08 -4.58 14.53
CA HIS A 211 -38.59 -3.40 13.84
C HIS A 211 -37.44 -2.42 13.55
N PRO A 212 -36.62 -2.71 12.55
CA PRO A 212 -35.46 -1.89 12.26
C PRO A 212 -35.85 -0.53 11.65
N HIS A 213 -35.20 0.55 12.10
CA HIS A 213 -35.43 1.90 11.57
C HIS A 213 -34.99 2.03 10.11
N PHE A 214 -34.05 1.20 9.67
CA PHE A 214 -33.61 1.13 8.27
C PHE A 214 -33.21 -0.29 7.90
N TYR A 215 -33.54 -0.69 6.69
CA TYR A 215 -33.19 -2.01 6.18
C TYR A 215 -33.18 -2.05 4.65
N MET A 216 -32.38 -2.96 4.13
CA MET A 216 -32.50 -3.36 2.72
C MET A 216 -33.55 -4.45 2.61
N GLN A 217 -34.63 -4.15 1.90
CA GLN A 217 -35.66 -5.14 1.55
C GLN A 217 -35.12 -6.02 0.43
N LEU A 218 -35.08 -7.32 0.65
CA LEU A 218 -34.57 -8.34 -0.26
C LEU A 218 -35.73 -9.13 -0.80
N THR A 219 -35.99 -9.13 -2.11
CA THR A 219 -37.11 -9.91 -2.69
C THR A 219 -36.86 -11.40 -2.58
N LYS A 220 -35.70 -11.87 -3.04
CA LYS A 220 -35.22 -13.26 -2.91
C LYS A 220 -33.76 -13.20 -2.52
N ALA A 221 -33.39 -13.96 -1.51
CA ALA A 221 -32.03 -13.98 -1.03
C ALA A 221 -31.51 -15.41 -0.78
N LYS A 222 -30.25 -15.61 -1.11
CA LYS A 222 -29.47 -16.80 -0.75
C LYS A 222 -28.40 -16.37 0.22
N VAL A 223 -28.52 -16.81 1.46
CA VAL A 223 -27.55 -16.56 2.53
C VAL A 223 -26.61 -17.74 2.63
N ARG A 224 -25.33 -17.49 2.56
CA ARG A 224 -24.26 -18.42 2.87
C ARG A 224 -23.60 -17.96 4.17
N PRO A 225 -23.86 -18.62 5.31
CA PRO A 225 -23.31 -18.20 6.59
C PRO A 225 -21.80 -18.01 6.52
N LYS A 226 -21.29 -16.97 7.18
CA LYS A 226 -19.86 -16.59 7.20
C LYS A 226 -19.23 -16.24 5.83
N LYS A 227 -19.99 -16.26 4.74
CA LYS A 227 -19.47 -15.92 3.41
C LYS A 227 -20.13 -14.69 2.83
N ASN A 228 -21.37 -14.79 2.42
CA ASN A 228 -22.10 -13.68 1.79
C ASN A 228 -23.61 -13.91 1.73
N VAL A 229 -24.35 -12.83 1.49
CA VAL A 229 -25.74 -12.86 1.00
C VAL A 229 -25.72 -12.44 -0.45
N VAL A 230 -26.37 -13.21 -1.30
CA VAL A 230 -26.66 -12.85 -2.69
C VAL A 230 -28.17 -12.63 -2.80
N THR A 231 -28.58 -11.48 -3.30
CA THR A 231 -29.97 -11.12 -3.41
C THR A 231 -30.36 -10.75 -4.86
N GLY A 232 -31.58 -11.02 -5.23
CA GLY A 232 -32.23 -10.44 -6.41
C GLY A 232 -32.52 -8.94 -6.18
N PRO A 233 -33.59 -8.40 -6.81
CA PRO A 233 -33.93 -6.99 -6.62
C PRO A 233 -34.02 -6.63 -5.14
N ALA A 234 -33.32 -5.55 -4.75
CA ALA A 234 -33.32 -5.05 -3.39
C ALA A 234 -33.47 -3.53 -3.39
N TYR A 235 -34.13 -2.99 -2.37
CA TYR A 235 -34.32 -1.56 -2.20
C TYR A 235 -34.21 -1.16 -0.74
N LEU A 236 -33.79 0.09 -0.52
CA LEU A 236 -33.60 0.65 0.81
C LEU A 236 -34.95 1.14 1.36
N VAL A 237 -35.24 0.81 2.62
CA VAL A 237 -36.38 1.28 3.40
C VAL A 237 -35.85 1.97 4.64
N VAL A 238 -36.39 3.15 4.96
CA VAL A 238 -36.06 3.92 6.15
C VAL A 238 -37.38 4.34 6.82
N GLU A 239 -37.54 4.02 8.10
CA GLU A 239 -38.78 4.25 8.85
C GLU A 239 -40.01 3.76 8.07
N ASP A 240 -39.94 2.53 7.53
CA ASP A 240 -40.96 1.87 6.70
C ASP A 240 -41.33 2.59 5.38
N VAL A 241 -40.61 3.66 5.03
CA VAL A 241 -40.76 4.37 3.76
C VAL A 241 -39.75 3.82 2.73
N PRO A 242 -40.20 3.21 1.63
CA PRO A 242 -39.30 2.76 0.59
C PRO A 242 -38.68 3.94 -0.15
N LEU A 243 -37.39 3.97 -0.23
CA LEU A 243 -36.66 4.98 -0.99
C LEU A 243 -36.49 4.55 -2.45
N PRO A 244 -36.36 5.50 -3.40
CA PRO A 244 -36.15 5.20 -4.82
C PRO A 244 -34.74 4.67 -5.14
N LEU A 245 -34.06 4.13 -4.15
CA LEU A 245 -32.76 3.50 -4.28
C LEU A 245 -32.97 1.98 -4.38
N ALA A 246 -33.10 1.48 -5.63
CA ALA A 246 -33.27 0.07 -5.91
C ALA A 246 -32.11 -0.45 -6.79
N VAL A 247 -31.67 -1.66 -6.51
CA VAL A 247 -30.67 -2.37 -7.30
C VAL A 247 -31.23 -3.68 -7.83
N PRO A 248 -30.95 -4.07 -9.08
CA PRO A 248 -31.54 -5.28 -9.68
C PRO A 248 -31.01 -6.57 -9.04
N PHE A 249 -29.80 -6.54 -8.52
CA PHE A 249 -29.20 -7.57 -7.67
C PHE A 249 -28.14 -6.94 -6.78
N PHE A 250 -27.87 -7.58 -5.64
CA PHE A 250 -26.83 -7.13 -4.75
C PHE A 250 -26.18 -8.31 -4.01
N PHE A 251 -24.99 -8.12 -3.45
CA PHE A 251 -24.39 -9.08 -2.55
C PHE A 251 -23.69 -8.39 -1.39
N PHE A 252 -23.82 -8.98 -0.20
CA PHE A 252 -23.19 -8.51 1.03
C PHE A 252 -22.16 -9.56 1.46
N PRO A 253 -20.87 -9.27 1.47
CA PRO A 253 -19.88 -10.16 2.06
C PRO A 253 -19.93 -10.07 3.59
N PHE A 254 -19.92 -11.21 4.28
CA PHE A 254 -19.90 -11.27 5.76
C PHE A 254 -18.50 -11.51 6.33
N SER A 255 -17.48 -11.59 5.49
CA SER A 255 -16.15 -11.89 5.98
C SER A 255 -15.54 -10.66 6.65
N SER A 256 -15.07 -10.82 7.87
CA SER A 256 -14.11 -9.91 8.51
C SER A 256 -12.74 -9.95 7.83
N SER A 257 -12.57 -10.83 6.87
CA SER A 257 -11.37 -10.94 6.05
C SER A 257 -11.47 -10.02 4.83
N TYR A 258 -10.33 -9.63 4.33
CA TYR A 258 -10.11 -8.85 3.13
C TYR A 258 -10.89 -9.40 1.92
N SER A 259 -11.92 -8.69 1.47
CA SER A 259 -12.82 -9.14 0.41
C SER A 259 -13.18 -8.01 -0.57
N SER A 260 -13.45 -8.38 -1.82
CA SER A 260 -13.95 -7.46 -2.84
C SER A 260 -15.39 -7.05 -2.58
N GLY A 261 -15.75 -5.81 -2.93
CA GLY A 261 -17.10 -5.31 -2.71
C GLY A 261 -17.39 -3.97 -3.40
N PHE A 262 -18.66 -3.60 -3.43
CA PHE A 262 -19.08 -2.30 -3.94
C PHE A 262 -18.75 -1.19 -2.95
N VAL A 263 -18.29 -0.06 -3.48
CA VAL A 263 -18.15 1.20 -2.76
C VAL A 263 -19.40 2.03 -3.04
N MET A 264 -20.17 2.30 -1.99
CA MET A 264 -21.43 3.05 -2.15
C MET A 264 -21.12 4.51 -2.46
N PRO A 265 -21.81 5.09 -3.45
CA PRO A 265 -21.65 6.51 -3.77
C PRO A 265 -22.29 7.38 -2.67
N SER A 266 -21.70 8.57 -2.50
CA SER A 266 -22.29 9.63 -1.71
C SER A 266 -23.08 10.58 -2.62
N TYR A 267 -24.24 11.03 -2.16
CA TYR A 267 -24.99 12.08 -2.84
C TYR A 267 -24.34 13.44 -2.59
N MET A 268 -24.28 14.27 -3.61
CA MET A 268 -23.77 15.63 -3.54
C MET A 268 -24.61 16.56 -4.40
N ASP A 269 -24.85 17.77 -3.93
CA ASP A 269 -25.45 18.87 -4.67
C ASP A 269 -24.43 19.99 -4.86
N ASP A 270 -24.20 20.38 -6.11
CA ASP A 270 -23.28 21.45 -6.50
C ASP A 270 -24.00 22.41 -7.46
N SER A 271 -24.06 23.68 -7.10
CA SER A 271 -24.76 24.69 -7.88
C SER A 271 -24.25 24.81 -9.33
N SER A 272 -22.98 24.57 -9.56
CA SER A 272 -22.35 24.67 -10.88
C SER A 272 -22.45 23.39 -11.73
N ARG A 273 -22.50 22.20 -11.10
CA ARG A 273 -22.47 20.89 -11.75
C ARG A 273 -23.80 20.14 -11.65
N GLY A 274 -24.70 20.61 -10.79
CA GLY A 274 -25.98 19.98 -10.48
C GLY A 274 -25.83 18.84 -9.48
N PHE A 275 -26.86 18.01 -9.39
CA PHE A 275 -26.85 16.82 -8.53
C PHE A 275 -25.81 15.81 -8.99
N GLY A 276 -25.17 15.14 -8.05
CA GLY A 276 -24.15 14.16 -8.35
C GLY A 276 -24.12 12.98 -7.40
N LEU A 277 -23.58 11.89 -7.90
CA LEU A 277 -23.16 10.74 -7.13
C LEU A 277 -21.65 10.66 -7.18
N THR A 278 -20.99 10.71 -6.03
CA THR A 278 -19.52 10.76 -5.91
C THR A 278 -18.96 9.57 -5.16
N GLY A 279 -17.78 9.11 -5.55
CA GLY A 279 -17.04 8.05 -4.87
C GLY A 279 -17.63 6.66 -5.01
N GLY A 280 -18.66 6.47 -5.88
CA GLY A 280 -19.24 5.16 -6.15
C GLY A 280 -18.31 4.29 -6.98
N GLY A 281 -18.26 2.97 -6.70
CA GLY A 281 -17.38 2.11 -7.46
C GLY A 281 -17.27 0.68 -6.96
N TYR A 282 -16.10 0.10 -7.17
CA TYR A 282 -15.82 -1.27 -6.78
C TYR A 282 -14.40 -1.41 -6.23
N TYR A 283 -14.29 -2.09 -5.11
CA TYR A 283 -13.04 -2.48 -4.49
C TYR A 283 -12.70 -3.93 -4.83
N PHE A 284 -11.55 -4.16 -5.40
CA PHE A 284 -11.02 -5.46 -5.75
C PHE A 284 -9.94 -5.87 -4.73
N ALA A 285 -10.18 -6.90 -3.97
CA ALA A 285 -9.19 -7.60 -3.19
C ALA A 285 -8.41 -8.55 -4.11
N VAL A 286 -7.43 -8.01 -4.84
CA VAL A 286 -6.71 -8.77 -5.88
C VAL A 286 -5.87 -9.88 -5.28
N SER A 287 -5.17 -9.58 -4.19
CA SER A 287 -4.34 -10.56 -3.45
C SER A 287 -3.97 -10.00 -2.07
N ASP A 288 -3.41 -10.83 -1.21
CA ASP A 288 -2.88 -10.39 0.09
C ASP A 288 -1.76 -9.34 -0.01
N LEU A 289 -1.25 -9.10 -1.21
CA LEU A 289 -0.16 -8.16 -1.45
C LEU A 289 -0.61 -6.88 -2.14
N MET A 290 -1.80 -6.84 -2.73
CA MET A 290 -2.26 -5.74 -3.58
C MET A 290 -3.78 -5.64 -3.59
N ASP A 291 -4.29 -4.43 -3.47
CA ASP A 291 -5.68 -4.06 -3.68
C ASP A 291 -5.86 -3.18 -4.93
N LEU A 292 -7.10 -3.00 -5.37
CA LEU A 292 -7.46 -2.05 -6.42
C LEU A 292 -8.85 -1.51 -6.14
N LYS A 293 -8.96 -0.20 -6.01
CA LYS A 293 -10.22 0.52 -5.86
C LYS A 293 -10.47 1.38 -7.09
N LEU A 294 -11.58 1.16 -7.75
CA LEU A 294 -12.05 1.98 -8.87
C LEU A 294 -13.28 2.73 -8.44
N THR A 295 -13.27 4.05 -8.56
CA THR A 295 -14.42 4.90 -8.24
C THR A 295 -14.72 5.89 -9.35
N ALA A 296 -15.97 6.30 -9.46
CA ALA A 296 -16.42 7.29 -10.42
C ALA A 296 -17.34 8.31 -9.75
N ASP A 297 -17.29 9.53 -10.27
CA ASP A 297 -18.17 10.62 -9.92
C ASP A 297 -18.97 11.02 -11.17
N ILE A 298 -20.28 11.25 -11.04
CA ILE A 298 -21.15 11.59 -12.16
C ILE A 298 -22.10 12.70 -11.71
N PHE A 299 -22.25 13.73 -12.54
CA PHE A 299 -23.09 14.90 -12.28
C PHE A 299 -24.11 15.13 -13.39
N THR A 300 -25.27 15.66 -13.03
CA THR A 300 -26.40 15.87 -13.96
C THR A 300 -26.09 16.83 -15.11
N LYS A 301 -25.24 17.86 -14.89
CA LYS A 301 -24.81 18.78 -15.96
C LYS A 301 -23.67 18.20 -16.84
N GLY A 302 -23.36 16.92 -16.69
CA GLY A 302 -22.44 16.17 -17.56
C GLY A 302 -20.98 16.26 -17.18
N SER A 303 -20.64 16.72 -15.97
CA SER A 303 -19.31 16.55 -15.38
C SER A 303 -19.16 15.12 -14.88
N TRP A 304 -17.95 14.55 -14.99
CA TRP A 304 -17.64 13.21 -14.49
C TRP A 304 -16.17 13.06 -14.13
N ALA A 305 -15.88 12.14 -13.24
CA ALA A 305 -14.53 11.74 -12.90
C ALA A 305 -14.41 10.22 -12.75
N ALA A 306 -13.22 9.71 -13.01
CA ALA A 306 -12.86 8.31 -12.75
C ALA A 306 -11.56 8.28 -11.98
N ASN A 307 -11.55 7.55 -10.87
CA ASN A 307 -10.42 7.45 -9.97
C ASN A 307 -10.02 5.98 -9.78
N MET A 308 -8.74 5.74 -9.76
CA MET A 308 -8.12 4.45 -9.46
C MET A 308 -7.17 4.62 -8.29
N GLU A 309 -7.28 3.77 -7.31
CA GLU A 309 -6.38 3.70 -6.17
C GLU A 309 -5.94 2.25 -5.96
N THR A 310 -4.66 2.02 -5.79
CA THR A 310 -4.10 0.71 -5.49
C THR A 310 -3.00 0.85 -4.47
N ASN A 311 -3.03 -0.02 -3.46
CA ASN A 311 -1.99 -0.16 -2.47
C ASN A 311 -1.36 -1.53 -2.62
N TYR A 312 -0.05 -1.60 -2.52
CA TYR A 312 0.68 -2.85 -2.60
C TYR A 312 1.79 -2.90 -1.56
N ASN A 313 1.92 -4.05 -0.92
CA ASN A 313 2.90 -4.24 0.13
C ASN A 313 3.39 -5.69 0.14
N LYS A 314 4.70 -5.86 -0.01
CA LYS A 314 5.37 -7.15 0.18
C LYS A 314 6.39 -7.02 1.29
N ARG A 315 6.09 -7.60 2.45
CA ARG A 315 6.93 -7.54 3.66
C ARG A 315 8.40 -7.85 3.32
N TYR A 316 9.30 -6.99 3.79
CA TYR A 316 10.76 -7.06 3.57
C TYR A 316 11.22 -6.91 2.10
N LYS A 317 10.34 -6.50 1.19
CA LYS A 317 10.70 -6.26 -0.22
C LYS A 317 10.35 -4.85 -0.66
N TYR A 318 9.08 -4.48 -0.68
CA TYR A 318 8.62 -3.17 -1.12
C TYR A 318 7.23 -2.85 -0.60
N SER A 319 6.94 -1.58 -0.55
CA SER A 319 5.59 -1.05 -0.30
C SER A 319 5.35 0.17 -1.19
N GLY A 320 4.09 0.42 -1.49
CA GLY A 320 3.72 1.59 -2.27
C GLY A 320 2.24 1.73 -2.49
N SER A 321 1.88 2.88 -3.07
CA SER A 321 0.53 3.22 -3.50
C SER A 321 0.56 3.95 -4.82
N LEU A 322 -0.43 3.70 -5.66
CA LEU A 322 -0.65 4.42 -6.91
C LEU A 322 -2.09 4.92 -6.95
N GLN A 323 -2.25 6.21 -7.17
CA GLN A 323 -3.52 6.85 -7.40
C GLN A 323 -3.49 7.51 -8.77
N ALA A 324 -4.50 7.28 -9.57
CA ALA A 324 -4.69 7.93 -10.85
C ALA A 324 -6.12 8.43 -10.96
N GLY A 325 -6.28 9.68 -11.34
CA GLY A 325 -7.59 10.31 -11.51
C GLY A 325 -7.67 11.02 -12.86
N TYR A 326 -8.81 10.93 -13.51
CA TYR A 326 -9.14 11.70 -14.69
C TYR A 326 -10.52 12.31 -14.51
N GLN A 327 -10.65 13.60 -14.78
CA GLN A 327 -11.90 14.31 -14.63
C GLN A 327 -12.20 15.21 -15.83
N VAL A 328 -13.48 15.32 -16.15
CA VAL A 328 -14.01 16.27 -17.12
C VAL A 328 -15.01 17.14 -16.37
N THR A 329 -14.64 18.38 -16.13
CA THR A 329 -15.44 19.35 -15.41
C THR A 329 -16.08 20.30 -16.41
N LYS A 330 -17.41 20.36 -16.38
CA LYS A 330 -18.22 21.31 -17.15
C LYS A 330 -18.85 22.28 -16.17
N LEU A 331 -18.57 23.55 -16.33
CA LEU A 331 -19.11 24.63 -15.51
C LEU A 331 -20.00 25.50 -16.37
N GLY A 332 -21.07 26.02 -15.79
CA GLY A 332 -22.07 26.83 -16.51
C GLY A 332 -22.99 26.00 -17.40
N ASP A 333 -23.95 26.67 -18.02
CA ASP A 333 -24.91 26.04 -18.91
C ASP A 333 -24.49 26.22 -20.38
N LYS A 334 -24.67 25.15 -21.17
CA LYS A 334 -24.25 25.14 -22.58
C LYS A 334 -24.94 26.28 -23.37
N GLY A 335 -24.13 27.13 -23.97
CA GLY A 335 -24.58 28.31 -24.72
C GLY A 335 -24.51 29.63 -23.94
N MET A 336 -24.18 29.62 -22.65
CA MET A 336 -23.93 30.81 -21.85
C MET A 336 -22.45 31.23 -21.89
N PRO A 337 -22.12 32.50 -21.65
CA PRO A 337 -20.74 33.01 -21.71
C PRO A 337 -19.81 32.39 -20.64
N ASP A 338 -20.36 31.88 -19.55
CA ASP A 338 -19.67 31.24 -18.44
C ASP A 338 -19.42 29.71 -18.65
N TYR A 339 -19.88 29.16 -19.78
CA TYR A 339 -19.68 27.75 -20.09
C TYR A 339 -18.21 27.44 -20.33
N SER A 340 -17.64 26.56 -19.54
CA SER A 340 -16.28 26.10 -19.68
C SER A 340 -16.16 24.58 -19.50
N VAL A 341 -15.20 24.00 -20.20
CA VAL A 341 -14.88 22.55 -20.09
C VAL A 341 -13.42 22.38 -19.79
N ALA A 342 -13.12 21.84 -18.62
CA ALA A 342 -11.78 21.46 -18.22
C ALA A 342 -11.61 19.93 -18.25
N LYS A 343 -10.47 19.47 -18.75
CA LYS A 343 -10.09 18.06 -18.76
C LYS A 343 -8.79 17.92 -18.00
N ASP A 344 -8.84 17.27 -16.87
CA ASP A 344 -7.73 17.25 -15.93
C ASP A 344 -7.38 15.82 -15.54
N PHE A 345 -6.11 15.61 -15.26
CA PHE A 345 -5.65 14.33 -14.72
C PHE A 345 -4.65 14.54 -13.57
N LYS A 346 -4.55 13.52 -12.72
CA LYS A 346 -3.60 13.45 -11.61
C LYS A 346 -3.06 12.04 -11.48
N ILE A 347 -1.77 11.94 -11.23
CA ILE A 347 -1.09 10.69 -10.91
C ILE A 347 -0.25 10.92 -9.67
N VAL A 348 -0.50 10.13 -8.63
CA VAL A 348 0.31 10.09 -7.42
C VAL A 348 0.82 8.67 -7.25
N TRP A 349 2.14 8.51 -7.26
CA TRP A 349 2.77 7.21 -7.07
C TRP A 349 3.85 7.30 -6.02
N ASN A 350 3.67 6.53 -4.95
CA ASN A 350 4.67 6.39 -3.90
C ASN A 350 5.15 4.94 -3.88
N HIS A 351 6.45 4.75 -4.00
CA HIS A 351 7.09 3.45 -3.93
C HIS A 351 8.34 3.51 -3.07
N ARG A 352 8.48 2.53 -2.20
CA ARG A 352 9.66 2.38 -1.37
C ARG A 352 10.10 0.92 -1.35
N GLN A 353 11.33 0.69 -1.76
CA GLN A 353 11.99 -0.60 -1.58
C GLN A 353 12.49 -0.73 -0.14
N ASP A 354 12.30 -1.91 0.48
CA ASP A 354 12.86 -2.22 1.79
C ASP A 354 14.38 -2.51 1.66
N GLN A 355 15.17 -2.03 2.61
CA GLN A 355 16.63 -2.25 2.63
C GLN A 355 17.00 -3.74 2.68
N LYS A 356 16.14 -4.58 3.27
CA LYS A 356 16.33 -6.04 3.32
C LYS A 356 16.12 -6.73 1.98
N ALA A 357 15.46 -6.07 1.02
CA ALA A 357 15.23 -6.63 -0.31
C ALA A 357 16.52 -6.76 -1.12
N SER A 358 17.39 -5.76 -0.99
CA SER A 358 18.72 -5.75 -1.62
C SER A 358 19.65 -4.86 -0.81
N PRO A 359 20.72 -5.40 -0.22
CA PRO A 359 21.65 -4.59 0.57
C PRO A 359 22.45 -3.58 -0.28
N ASN A 360 22.56 -3.84 -1.58
CA ASN A 360 23.39 -3.07 -2.50
C ASN A 360 22.61 -2.16 -3.45
N SER A 361 21.27 -2.19 -3.42
CA SER A 361 20.47 -1.30 -4.27
C SER A 361 19.25 -0.78 -3.53
N THR A 362 18.87 0.45 -3.79
CA THR A 362 17.66 1.08 -3.28
C THR A 362 16.90 1.72 -4.43
N PHE A 363 15.59 1.53 -4.41
CA PHE A 363 14.68 2.18 -5.34
C PHE A 363 13.56 2.88 -4.56
N SER A 364 13.32 4.14 -4.87
CA SER A 364 12.20 4.89 -4.32
C SER A 364 11.61 5.82 -5.35
N ALA A 365 10.29 6.00 -5.29
CA ALA A 365 9.56 6.92 -6.13
C ALA A 365 8.53 7.68 -5.29
N SER A 366 8.45 8.98 -5.51
CA SER A 366 7.43 9.87 -4.98
C SER A 366 7.01 10.79 -6.11
N VAL A 367 6.01 10.38 -6.86
CA VAL A 367 5.49 11.09 -8.03
C VAL A 367 4.18 11.76 -7.64
N ASN A 368 4.07 13.06 -7.86
CA ASN A 368 2.85 13.84 -7.71
C ASN A 368 2.74 14.76 -8.93
N PHE A 369 2.11 14.25 -9.97
CA PHE A 369 1.97 14.91 -11.26
C PHE A 369 0.50 15.15 -11.57
N ALA A 370 0.13 16.38 -11.93
CA ALA A 370 -1.24 16.73 -12.27
C ALA A 370 -1.27 17.88 -13.28
N THR A 371 -2.39 18.03 -13.99
CA THR A 371 -2.68 19.26 -14.74
C THR A 371 -2.79 20.46 -13.78
N SER A 372 -2.42 21.64 -14.25
CA SER A 372 -2.38 22.86 -13.42
C SER A 372 -3.74 23.27 -12.84
N SER A 373 -4.82 22.87 -13.49
CA SER A 373 -6.21 23.14 -13.09
C SER A 373 -6.82 22.07 -12.18
N TYR A 374 -6.24 20.88 -12.11
CA TYR A 374 -6.83 19.71 -11.41
C TYR A 374 -7.33 20.03 -10.00
N GLU A 375 -6.49 20.62 -9.16
CA GLU A 375 -6.84 20.86 -7.75
C GLU A 375 -7.94 21.92 -7.59
N ARG A 376 -8.03 22.85 -8.51
CA ARG A 376 -9.06 23.91 -8.52
C ARG A 376 -10.40 23.43 -9.05
N THR A 377 -10.38 22.45 -9.94
CA THR A 377 -11.57 21.89 -10.58
C THR A 377 -12.08 20.62 -9.92
N ASN A 378 -11.29 20.01 -9.02
CA ASN A 378 -11.70 18.81 -8.32
C ASN A 378 -12.66 19.13 -7.17
N ILE A 379 -13.85 18.52 -7.19
CA ILE A 379 -14.89 18.80 -6.23
C ILE A 379 -14.53 18.35 -4.80
N ASN A 380 -13.76 17.30 -4.67
CA ASN A 380 -13.33 16.78 -3.36
C ASN A 380 -12.34 17.73 -2.65
N ASN A 381 -11.76 18.69 -3.38
CA ASN A 381 -10.81 19.67 -2.86
C ASN A 381 -11.42 21.03 -2.55
N LEU A 382 -12.70 21.26 -2.88
CA LEU A 382 -13.37 22.56 -2.69
C LEU A 382 -13.29 23.08 -1.25
N TYR A 383 -13.29 22.19 -0.28
CA TYR A 383 -13.20 22.54 1.15
C TYR A 383 -11.78 22.38 1.72
N ASN A 384 -10.79 22.06 0.88
CA ASN A 384 -9.40 21.91 1.30
C ASN A 384 -8.54 23.06 0.76
N SER A 385 -8.48 24.14 1.52
CA SER A 385 -7.72 25.34 1.13
C SER A 385 -6.22 25.08 0.93
N GLN A 386 -5.64 24.12 1.64
CA GLN A 386 -4.22 23.76 1.48
C GLN A 386 -3.94 23.17 0.10
N LEU A 387 -4.80 22.26 -0.39
CA LEU A 387 -4.66 21.68 -1.73
C LEU A 387 -4.93 22.71 -2.83
N MET A 388 -5.94 23.57 -2.63
CA MET A 388 -6.27 24.62 -3.60
C MET A 388 -5.18 25.70 -3.72
N THR A 389 -4.46 25.99 -2.64
CA THR A 389 -3.37 26.98 -2.61
C THR A 389 -2.00 26.38 -2.91
N GLN A 390 -1.88 25.07 -3.04
CA GLN A 390 -0.62 24.43 -3.37
C GLN A 390 -0.12 24.85 -4.75
N ASN A 391 0.90 25.71 -4.77
CA ASN A 391 1.45 26.26 -6.02
C ASN A 391 2.50 25.34 -6.65
N THR A 392 3.19 24.53 -5.88
CA THR A 392 4.27 23.66 -6.38
C THR A 392 3.99 22.19 -6.10
N LYS A 393 4.23 21.34 -7.10
CA LYS A 393 4.24 19.88 -6.98
C LYS A 393 5.58 19.35 -7.40
N THR A 394 6.12 18.46 -6.60
CA THR A 394 7.41 17.84 -6.87
C THR A 394 7.25 16.33 -7.04
N SER A 395 7.92 15.80 -8.04
CA SER A 395 8.00 14.37 -8.30
C SER A 395 9.46 13.95 -8.35
N SER A 396 9.80 12.86 -7.69
CA SER A 396 11.14 12.31 -7.71
C SER A 396 11.12 10.79 -7.81
N VAL A 397 11.96 10.26 -8.66
CA VAL A 397 12.25 8.82 -8.75
C VAL A 397 13.74 8.64 -8.58
N SER A 398 14.16 7.84 -7.64
CA SER A 398 15.57 7.61 -7.35
C SER A 398 15.93 6.13 -7.35
N TYR A 399 17.06 5.84 -7.94
CA TYR A 399 17.68 4.52 -7.92
C TYR A 399 19.15 4.66 -7.54
N SER A 400 19.58 3.90 -6.57
CA SER A 400 20.98 3.84 -6.16
C SER A 400 21.47 2.41 -6.12
N ARG A 401 22.70 2.19 -6.61
CA ARG A 401 23.37 0.90 -6.56
C ARG A 401 24.82 1.06 -6.09
N SER A 402 25.17 0.31 -5.08
CA SER A 402 26.52 0.23 -4.56
C SER A 402 27.21 -1.05 -5.06
N PHE A 403 28.47 -0.93 -5.44
CA PHE A 403 29.37 -2.02 -5.82
C PHE A 403 30.50 -2.09 -4.80
N PRO A 404 30.33 -2.85 -3.70
CA PRO A 404 31.28 -2.84 -2.59
C PRO A 404 32.69 -3.25 -3.00
N ASP A 405 32.84 -4.22 -3.91
CA ASP A 405 34.14 -4.72 -4.37
C ASP A 405 34.93 -3.64 -5.13
N GLN A 406 34.25 -2.81 -5.93
CA GLN A 406 34.85 -1.69 -6.65
C GLN A 406 34.84 -0.39 -5.84
N LYS A 407 34.23 -0.40 -4.64
CA LYS A 407 34.01 0.81 -3.83
C LYS A 407 33.28 1.93 -4.58
N LEU A 408 32.46 1.56 -5.56
CA LEU A 408 31.73 2.44 -6.44
C LEU A 408 30.25 2.49 -6.04
N THR A 409 29.68 3.68 -6.00
CA THR A 409 28.22 3.88 -5.85
C THR A 409 27.73 4.74 -6.99
N LEU A 410 26.68 4.27 -7.67
CA LEU A 410 25.95 5.02 -8.68
C LEU A 410 24.57 5.35 -8.13
N ALA A 411 24.17 6.62 -8.18
CA ALA A 411 22.85 7.07 -7.77
C ALA A 411 22.28 8.00 -8.84
N GLY A 412 21.16 7.60 -9.42
CA GLY A 412 20.43 8.38 -10.40
C GLY A 412 19.10 8.85 -9.85
N THR A 413 18.76 10.12 -10.08
CA THR A 413 17.47 10.70 -9.75
C THR A 413 16.82 11.32 -10.97
N PHE A 414 15.51 11.21 -11.02
CA PHE A 414 14.64 11.90 -11.94
C PHE A 414 13.72 12.82 -11.13
N ASN A 415 13.76 14.11 -11.39
CA ASN A 415 12.98 15.09 -10.67
C ASN A 415 12.14 15.92 -11.64
N ILE A 416 10.87 16.17 -11.28
CA ILE A 416 9.99 17.13 -11.93
C ILE A 416 9.45 18.07 -10.83
N ALA A 417 9.57 19.35 -11.05
CA ALA A 417 8.92 20.38 -10.25
C ALA A 417 7.94 21.15 -11.14
N GLN A 418 6.66 21.14 -10.77
CA GLN A 418 5.60 21.85 -11.46
C GLN A 418 5.20 23.07 -10.63
N THR A 419 5.08 24.24 -11.26
CA THR A 419 4.50 25.44 -10.67
C THR A 419 3.11 25.65 -11.26
N MET A 420 2.07 25.54 -10.43
CA MET A 420 0.68 25.54 -10.89
C MET A 420 0.21 26.93 -11.36
N ARG A 421 0.78 28.01 -10.80
CA ARG A 421 0.35 29.38 -11.09
C ARG A 421 0.64 29.81 -12.51
N ASP A 422 1.80 29.49 -13.03
CA ASP A 422 2.29 29.89 -14.36
C ASP A 422 2.44 28.71 -15.33
N SER A 423 1.99 27.53 -14.91
CA SER A 423 2.09 26.28 -15.66
C SER A 423 3.52 25.96 -16.12
N SER A 424 4.51 26.33 -15.31
CA SER A 424 5.92 26.03 -15.61
C SER A 424 6.33 24.68 -15.02
N ILE A 425 7.19 23.99 -15.78
CA ILE A 425 7.73 22.69 -15.41
C ILE A 425 9.25 22.76 -15.49
N ALA A 426 9.90 22.40 -14.39
CA ALA A 426 11.33 22.15 -14.34
C ALA A 426 11.57 20.64 -14.25
N VAL A 427 12.26 20.09 -15.23
CA VAL A 427 12.62 18.68 -15.30
C VAL A 427 14.13 18.55 -15.13
N THR A 428 14.57 17.62 -14.28
CA THR A 428 15.97 17.23 -14.15
C THR A 428 16.07 15.72 -14.42
N LEU A 429 16.71 15.34 -15.55
CA LEU A 429 16.76 13.94 -16.01
C LEU A 429 17.95 13.68 -16.93
N PRO A 430 18.85 12.79 -16.56
CA PRO A 430 19.12 12.29 -15.22
C PRO A 430 19.91 13.30 -14.38
N ASP A 431 19.79 13.21 -13.07
CA ASP A 431 20.79 13.70 -12.12
C ASP A 431 21.56 12.48 -11.62
N LEU A 432 22.69 12.19 -12.22
CA LEU A 432 23.49 10.98 -11.95
C LEU A 432 24.70 11.34 -11.09
N ASN A 433 24.75 10.75 -9.91
CA ASN A 433 25.89 10.84 -9.01
C ASN A 433 26.72 9.56 -9.05
N ILE A 434 28.02 9.71 -9.33
CA ILE A 434 29.01 8.64 -9.40
C ILE A 434 29.99 8.87 -8.26
N THR A 435 30.04 7.99 -7.27
CA THR A 435 30.92 8.16 -6.11
C THR A 435 31.84 6.96 -5.98
N LEU A 436 33.14 7.19 -6.07
CA LEU A 436 34.16 6.23 -5.71
C LEU A 436 34.59 6.53 -4.28
N SER A 437 34.37 5.58 -3.38
CA SER A 437 34.81 5.68 -1.98
C SER A 437 36.32 5.77 -1.90
N THR A 438 36.82 6.22 -0.76
CA THR A 438 38.27 6.39 -0.52
C THR A 438 39.05 5.15 -0.91
N ILE A 439 39.99 5.32 -1.83
CA ILE A 439 40.96 4.32 -2.22
C ILE A 439 42.38 4.79 -1.86
N PHE A 440 43.26 3.87 -1.59
CA PHE A 440 44.67 4.10 -1.34
C PHE A 440 45.44 3.46 -2.49
N PRO A 441 45.67 4.19 -3.61
CA PRO A 441 46.19 3.59 -4.83
C PRO A 441 47.60 3.01 -4.68
N PHE A 442 48.39 3.54 -3.74
CA PHE A 442 49.78 3.14 -3.51
C PHE A 442 49.92 2.17 -2.32
N LYS A 443 48.81 1.71 -1.73
CA LYS A 443 48.86 0.78 -0.59
C LYS A 443 49.28 -0.63 -1.07
N ARG A 444 50.31 -1.19 -0.43
CA ARG A 444 50.78 -2.55 -0.71
C ARG A 444 49.70 -3.58 -0.37
N LYS A 445 49.56 -4.60 -1.20
CA LYS A 445 48.59 -5.71 -0.98
C LYS A 445 48.98 -6.57 0.24
N ARG A 446 50.27 -6.69 0.52
CA ARG A 446 50.82 -7.37 1.73
C ARG A 446 51.71 -6.38 2.47
N ALA A 447 51.20 -5.80 3.52
CA ALA A 447 51.95 -4.87 4.36
C ALA A 447 52.83 -5.66 5.32
N VAL A 448 54.17 -5.46 5.18
CA VAL A 448 55.16 -5.95 6.13
C VAL A 448 55.89 -4.72 6.68
N GLY A 449 55.83 -4.51 8.00
CA GLY A 449 56.40 -3.34 8.68
C GLY A 449 55.48 -2.11 8.67
N GLU A 450 56.03 -0.95 9.01
CA GLU A 450 55.28 0.31 9.06
C GLU A 450 54.83 0.79 7.70
N GLU A 451 53.64 1.47 7.67
CA GLU A 451 53.11 2.09 6.45
C GLU A 451 54.05 3.21 5.98
N ARG A 452 54.45 3.14 4.70
CA ARG A 452 55.26 4.18 4.07
C ARG A 452 54.42 5.43 3.80
N TRP A 453 55.06 6.58 3.69
CA TRP A 453 54.38 7.87 3.52
C TRP A 453 53.43 7.91 2.32
N TYR A 454 53.78 7.29 1.18
CA TYR A 454 52.95 7.25 -0.03
C TYR A 454 51.74 6.31 0.10
N GLU A 455 51.77 5.33 0.99
CA GLU A 455 50.66 4.42 1.26
C GLU A 455 49.50 5.12 1.97
N LYS A 456 49.78 6.27 2.61
CA LYS A 456 48.79 7.12 3.28
C LYS A 456 48.10 8.10 2.36
N ILE A 457 48.49 8.13 1.07
CA ILE A 457 47.81 8.94 0.04
C ILE A 457 46.48 8.30 -0.30
N SER A 458 45.42 9.01 -0.05
CA SER A 458 44.05 8.63 -0.37
C SER A 458 43.49 9.46 -1.50
N LEU A 459 42.75 8.82 -2.34
CA LEU A 459 42.02 9.42 -3.46
C LEU A 459 40.54 9.08 -3.37
N ARG A 460 39.73 10.04 -3.64
CA ARG A 460 38.28 9.88 -3.78
C ARG A 460 37.85 10.50 -5.11
N TYR A 461 36.76 10.03 -5.66
CA TYR A 461 36.18 10.65 -6.83
C TYR A 461 34.68 10.82 -6.62
N SER A 462 34.15 11.98 -7.00
CA SER A 462 32.73 12.21 -7.15
C SER A 462 32.44 12.90 -8.49
N GLY A 463 31.60 12.26 -9.29
CA GLY A 463 31.07 12.81 -10.53
C GLY A 463 29.59 13.08 -10.41
N ARG A 464 29.11 14.19 -10.97
CA ARG A 464 27.68 14.51 -11.09
C ARG A 464 27.38 14.93 -12.50
N LEU A 465 26.49 14.20 -13.17
CA LEU A 465 25.92 14.55 -14.46
C LEU A 465 24.49 15.05 -14.22
N THR A 466 24.21 16.27 -14.61
CA THR A 466 22.89 16.88 -14.47
C THR A 466 22.41 17.39 -15.82
N ASN A 467 21.21 16.97 -16.23
CA ASN A 467 20.50 17.52 -17.35
C ASN A 467 19.22 18.14 -16.86
N SER A 468 18.97 19.39 -17.16
CA SER A 468 17.78 20.12 -16.72
C SER A 468 17.10 20.85 -17.89
N LEU A 469 15.78 20.96 -17.78
CA LEU A 469 14.94 21.67 -18.73
C LEU A 469 13.91 22.48 -17.94
N LYS A 470 13.79 23.76 -18.21
CA LYS A 470 12.71 24.61 -17.71
C LYS A 470 11.83 25.01 -18.87
N THR A 471 10.56 24.66 -18.82
CA THR A 471 9.61 24.91 -19.91
C THR A 471 8.19 25.05 -19.38
N LYS A 472 7.23 25.34 -20.23
CA LYS A 472 5.80 25.26 -19.91
C LYS A 472 5.26 23.88 -20.20
N ASP A 473 4.16 23.49 -19.54
CA ASP A 473 3.56 22.17 -19.66
C ASP A 473 3.12 21.83 -21.10
N ASP A 474 2.70 22.82 -21.90
CA ASP A 474 2.35 22.66 -23.33
C ASP A 474 3.54 22.38 -24.24
N ARG A 475 4.75 22.71 -23.81
CA ARG A 475 6.01 22.55 -24.57
C ARG A 475 6.89 21.39 -24.11
N LEU A 476 6.60 20.78 -23.00
CA LEU A 476 7.44 19.74 -22.39
C LEU A 476 7.86 18.64 -23.37
N PHE A 477 6.93 18.18 -24.22
CA PHE A 477 7.19 17.11 -25.19
C PHE A 477 7.63 17.63 -26.59
N LYS A 478 7.73 18.94 -26.75
CA LYS A 478 8.19 19.57 -27.98
C LYS A 478 9.62 20.11 -27.87
N ALA A 479 10.14 20.17 -26.64
CA ALA A 479 11.48 20.66 -26.36
C ALA A 479 12.54 19.74 -27.03
N GLY A 480 13.38 20.33 -27.85
CA GLY A 480 14.50 19.64 -28.51
C GLY A 480 15.69 19.46 -27.55
N PHE A 481 16.61 18.57 -27.87
CA PHE A 481 17.82 18.33 -27.07
C PHE A 481 18.69 19.59 -26.85
N ARG A 482 18.58 20.57 -27.72
CA ARG A 482 19.31 21.84 -27.59
C ARG A 482 18.79 22.76 -26.51
N GLU A 483 17.54 22.57 -26.09
CA GLU A 483 16.92 23.36 -25.01
C GLU A 483 17.36 22.86 -23.62
N TRP A 484 17.89 21.64 -23.55
CA TRP A 484 18.37 21.06 -22.29
C TRP A 484 19.70 21.67 -21.85
N GLU A 485 19.80 21.94 -20.57
CA GLU A 485 21.02 22.38 -19.88
C GLU A 485 21.76 21.15 -19.38
N ASN A 486 22.87 20.82 -20.04
CA ASN A 486 23.65 19.63 -19.71
C ASN A 486 24.97 20.06 -19.08
N ALA A 487 25.27 19.52 -17.91
CA ALA A 487 26.53 19.73 -17.22
C ALA A 487 27.03 18.47 -16.54
N MET A 488 28.34 18.31 -16.54
CA MET A 488 29.00 17.26 -15.76
C MET A 488 30.10 17.88 -14.89
N GLN A 489 30.07 17.54 -13.61
CA GLN A 489 31.10 17.96 -12.66
C GLN A 489 31.90 16.76 -12.19
N HIS A 490 33.20 16.89 -12.17
CA HIS A 490 34.14 15.94 -11.59
C HIS A 490 34.84 16.60 -10.40
N ASN A 491 34.91 15.91 -9.28
CA ASN A 491 35.64 16.35 -8.10
C ASN A 491 36.56 15.22 -7.63
N ILE A 492 37.84 15.53 -7.55
CA ILE A 492 38.91 14.56 -7.24
C ILE A 492 39.74 15.11 -6.07
N PRO A 493 39.28 14.91 -4.83
CA PRO A 493 40.11 15.22 -3.66
C PRO A 493 41.17 14.14 -3.45
N VAL A 494 42.41 14.59 -3.32
CA VAL A 494 43.56 13.78 -2.94
C VAL A 494 44.07 14.31 -1.62
N GLN A 495 44.21 13.46 -0.62
CA GLN A 495 44.74 13.85 0.68
C GLN A 495 45.66 12.77 1.26
N ALA A 496 46.60 13.20 2.10
CA ALA A 496 47.41 12.29 2.90
C ALA A 496 47.39 12.74 4.37
N THR A 497 47.58 11.80 5.27
CA THR A 497 47.63 12.10 6.70
C THR A 497 48.94 11.58 7.26
N PHE A 498 49.77 12.49 7.77
CA PHE A 498 51.04 12.17 8.36
C PHE A 498 51.05 12.54 9.84
N THR A 499 51.75 11.78 10.63
CA THR A 499 52.03 12.14 12.03
C THR A 499 53.52 12.40 12.16
N LEU A 500 53.86 13.66 12.39
CA LEU A 500 55.26 14.08 12.66
C LEU A 500 55.48 14.14 14.16
N PHE A 501 56.66 13.77 14.58
CA PHE A 501 57.09 13.82 16.00
C PHE A 501 56.11 13.14 16.97
N LYS A 502 55.33 12.16 16.49
CA LYS A 502 54.28 11.41 17.22
C LYS A 502 53.07 12.24 17.66
N TYR A 503 53.10 13.55 17.58
CA TYR A 503 52.06 14.44 18.13
C TYR A 503 51.45 15.38 17.11
N LEU A 504 52.18 15.77 16.08
CA LEU A 504 51.72 16.73 15.08
C LEU A 504 51.11 16.00 13.88
N GLN A 505 49.81 16.15 13.67
CA GLN A 505 49.13 15.69 12.44
C GLN A 505 49.32 16.74 11.35
N VAL A 506 49.80 16.30 10.20
CA VAL A 506 49.96 17.09 8.98
C VAL A 506 49.12 16.47 7.91
N VAL A 507 48.15 17.24 7.39
CA VAL A 507 47.19 16.79 6.38
C VAL A 507 47.28 17.70 5.15
N PRO A 508 48.20 17.39 4.22
CA PRO A 508 48.15 18.02 2.91
C PRO A 508 46.95 17.49 2.14
N SER A 509 46.22 18.38 1.46
CA SER A 509 45.14 18.02 0.57
C SER A 509 45.22 18.85 -0.70
N PHE A 510 44.83 18.21 -1.80
CA PHE A 510 44.72 18.79 -3.13
C PHE A 510 43.35 18.45 -3.68
N ASN A 511 42.55 19.44 -4.01
CA ASN A 511 41.24 19.24 -4.55
C ASN A 511 41.21 19.75 -5.99
N TYR A 512 40.91 18.86 -6.92
CA TYR A 512 40.72 19.18 -8.33
C TYR A 512 39.24 19.05 -8.68
N THR A 513 38.69 20.12 -9.26
CA THR A 513 37.31 20.17 -9.75
C THR A 513 37.31 20.54 -11.22
N GLU A 514 36.62 19.75 -12.03
CA GLU A 514 36.43 20.00 -13.45
C GLU A 514 34.94 19.98 -13.77
N ARG A 515 34.51 20.89 -14.65
CA ARG A 515 33.12 21.01 -15.09
C ARG A 515 33.07 21.06 -16.60
N TRP A 516 32.15 20.30 -17.18
CA TRP A 516 31.86 20.24 -18.61
C TRP A 516 30.47 20.79 -18.86
N TYR A 517 30.37 21.67 -19.84
CA TYR A 517 29.13 22.30 -20.25
C TYR A 517 28.93 22.12 -21.75
N THR A 518 27.69 22.03 -22.21
CA THR A 518 27.33 21.88 -23.63
C THR A 518 26.93 23.20 -24.28
N ARG A 519 26.88 24.28 -23.51
CA ARG A 519 26.52 25.61 -23.98
C ARG A 519 27.16 26.71 -23.15
N LYS A 520 27.33 27.89 -23.75
CA LYS A 520 27.60 29.12 -23.06
C LYS A 520 26.56 30.17 -23.46
N VAL A 521 26.29 31.13 -22.60
CA VAL A 521 25.34 32.22 -22.84
C VAL A 521 26.09 33.54 -22.74
N MET A 522 25.95 34.34 -23.76
CA MET A 522 26.50 35.70 -23.79
C MET A 522 25.42 36.66 -23.29
N LYS A 523 25.84 37.75 -22.66
CA LYS A 523 24.94 38.86 -22.36
C LYS A 523 24.96 39.85 -23.53
N SER A 524 23.79 40.28 -23.97
CA SER A 524 23.62 41.35 -24.96
C SER A 524 22.86 42.52 -24.34
N TYR A 525 23.07 43.71 -24.88
CA TYR A 525 22.37 44.90 -24.44
C TYR A 525 20.98 44.92 -25.07
N ASP A 526 19.97 44.99 -24.22
CA ASP A 526 18.58 45.14 -24.65
C ASP A 526 18.23 46.65 -24.66
N GLU A 527 18.01 47.20 -25.83
CA GLU A 527 17.64 48.61 -26.00
C GLU A 527 16.29 48.96 -25.39
N THR A 528 15.38 47.97 -25.29
CA THR A 528 14.03 48.21 -24.76
C THR A 528 14.04 48.34 -23.25
N THR A 529 14.78 47.49 -22.57
CA THR A 529 14.92 47.52 -21.11
C THR A 529 16.09 48.35 -20.62
N ARG A 530 16.97 48.80 -21.55
CA ARG A 530 18.24 49.48 -21.27
C ARG A 530 19.14 48.76 -20.29
N LYS A 531 19.15 47.43 -20.38
CA LYS A 531 19.93 46.55 -19.48
C LYS A 531 20.68 45.47 -20.27
N TRP A 532 21.79 45.06 -19.72
CA TRP A 532 22.49 43.86 -20.19
C TRP A 532 21.81 42.61 -19.62
N ASP A 533 21.27 41.80 -20.49
CA ASP A 533 20.59 40.55 -20.08
C ASP A 533 20.88 39.43 -21.07
N THR A 534 20.45 38.23 -20.75
CA THR A 534 20.60 37.05 -21.60
C THR A 534 19.34 36.82 -22.43
N HIS A 535 19.49 36.75 -23.75
CA HIS A 535 18.40 36.44 -24.66
C HIS A 535 18.53 35.01 -25.20
N PRO A 536 17.43 34.34 -25.59
CA PRO A 536 17.47 32.97 -26.12
C PRO A 536 18.40 32.78 -27.32
N GLY A 537 18.60 33.85 -28.13
CA GLY A 537 19.51 33.83 -29.28
C GLY A 537 21.00 33.92 -28.95
N ASP A 538 21.32 34.31 -27.73
CA ASP A 538 22.72 34.51 -27.29
C ASP A 538 23.37 33.21 -26.78
N THR A 539 22.71 32.09 -26.96
CA THR A 539 23.21 30.76 -26.54
C THR A 539 24.08 30.16 -27.64
N ILE A 540 25.34 29.92 -27.32
CA ILE A 540 26.29 29.26 -28.20
C ILE A 540 26.51 27.82 -27.74
N HIS A 541 26.14 26.84 -28.59
CA HIS A 541 26.34 25.42 -28.32
C HIS A 541 27.75 24.99 -28.67
N GLY A 542 28.35 24.18 -27.75
CA GLY A 542 29.71 23.67 -27.93
C GLY A 542 30.12 22.91 -26.68
N PHE A 543 31.31 22.34 -26.68
CA PHE A 543 31.89 21.70 -25.49
C PHE A 543 32.82 22.68 -24.80
N TYR A 544 32.48 23.01 -23.55
CA TYR A 544 33.23 23.95 -22.73
C TYR A 544 33.70 23.26 -21.47
N ARG A 545 35.01 23.28 -21.26
CA ARG A 545 35.69 22.67 -20.12
C ARG A 545 36.23 23.76 -19.21
N VAL A 546 35.86 23.71 -17.94
CA VAL A 546 36.36 24.60 -16.88
C VAL A 546 36.95 23.77 -15.79
N PHE A 547 38.12 24.16 -15.31
CA PHE A 547 38.73 23.47 -14.17
C PHE A 547 39.24 24.47 -13.13
N ASN A 548 39.26 24.05 -11.90
CA ASN A 548 39.92 24.74 -10.79
C ASN A 548 40.57 23.72 -9.85
N TYR A 549 41.56 24.17 -9.14
CA TYR A 549 42.20 23.37 -8.11
C TYR A 549 42.51 24.23 -6.89
N SER A 550 42.57 23.59 -5.74
CA SER A 550 43.03 24.20 -4.48
C SER A 550 43.95 23.23 -3.75
N ALA A 551 44.96 23.79 -3.12
CA ALA A 551 45.83 23.03 -2.25
C ALA A 551 45.71 23.57 -0.82
N SER A 552 45.67 22.65 0.15
CA SER A 552 45.64 23.03 1.55
C SER A 552 46.57 22.18 2.38
N LEU A 553 47.13 22.76 3.42
CA LEU A 553 47.94 22.10 4.41
C LEU A 553 47.38 22.41 5.80
N ALA A 554 46.84 21.37 6.44
CA ALA A 554 46.33 21.48 7.79
C ALA A 554 47.32 20.83 8.78
N LEU A 555 47.62 21.57 9.83
CA LEU A 555 48.46 21.15 10.95
C LEU A 555 47.61 21.12 12.20
N SER A 556 47.55 19.99 12.89
CA SER A 556 46.80 19.88 14.15
C SER A 556 47.53 19.01 15.15
N THR A 557 47.35 19.32 16.43
CA THR A 557 47.86 18.49 17.51
C THR A 557 46.84 18.36 18.62
N LYS A 558 46.93 17.29 19.40
CA LYS A 558 46.05 17.08 20.55
C LYS A 558 46.88 17.20 21.84
N MET A 559 46.56 18.19 22.63
CA MET A 559 47.16 18.42 23.95
C MET A 559 46.17 17.96 25.02
N TYR A 560 46.65 17.20 25.95
CA TYR A 560 45.86 16.67 27.06
C TYR A 560 46.33 17.31 28.36
N GLY A 561 45.46 18.03 29.02
CA GLY A 561 45.65 18.53 30.38
C GLY A 561 44.80 17.71 31.36
N MET A 562 45.42 17.29 32.44
CA MET A 562 44.68 16.72 33.58
C MET A 562 44.64 17.80 34.65
N TYR A 563 43.42 18.19 35.02
CA TYR A 563 43.18 19.24 35.99
C TYR A 563 42.45 18.64 37.20
N GLN A 564 43.00 18.91 38.39
CA GLN A 564 42.37 18.56 39.66
C GLN A 564 42.07 19.87 40.40
N PRO A 565 40.79 20.17 40.69
CA PRO A 565 40.42 21.40 41.37
C PRO A 565 41.04 21.47 42.77
N LEU A 566 41.74 22.55 43.06
CA LEU A 566 42.44 22.78 44.33
C LEU A 566 41.52 22.85 45.56
N PHE A 567 40.24 23.21 45.35
CA PHE A 567 39.25 23.35 46.41
C PHE A 567 38.51 22.03 46.75
N MET A 568 38.74 20.96 45.98
CA MET A 568 38.18 19.64 46.25
C MET A 568 39.25 18.70 46.79
N LYS A 569 39.29 18.58 48.11
CA LYS A 569 40.29 17.73 48.81
C LYS A 569 40.08 16.21 48.62
N LYS A 570 39.01 15.77 48.01
CA LYS A 570 38.75 14.35 47.70
C LYS A 570 39.26 14.00 46.30
N LYS A 571 40.13 13.01 46.22
CA LYS A 571 40.83 12.52 45.02
C LYS A 571 39.98 12.01 43.87
N GLU A 572 38.65 12.14 43.89
CA GLU A 572 37.73 11.43 43.00
C GLU A 572 37.37 12.20 41.74
N ILE A 573 37.66 13.50 41.63
CA ILE A 573 37.29 14.30 40.46
C ILE A 573 38.54 14.74 39.72
N GLN A 574 38.81 14.08 38.60
CA GLN A 574 39.82 14.48 37.65
C GLN A 574 39.15 14.99 36.36
N ILE A 575 39.41 16.21 35.99
CA ILE A 575 38.92 16.82 34.75
C ILE A 575 40.02 16.67 33.69
N ARG A 576 39.69 15.91 32.63
CA ARG A 576 40.55 15.81 31.46
C ARG A 576 40.19 16.91 30.47
N HIS A 577 41.06 17.85 30.28
CA HIS A 577 40.94 18.87 29.25
C HIS A 577 41.67 18.42 27.98
N VAL A 578 40.98 18.46 26.84
CA VAL A 578 41.55 18.14 25.52
C VAL A 578 41.54 19.43 24.70
N PHE A 579 42.70 19.94 24.38
CA PHE A 579 42.88 21.10 23.52
C PHE A 579 43.44 20.64 22.18
N THR A 580 42.77 20.98 21.08
CA THR A 580 43.16 20.58 19.72
C THR A 580 43.37 21.83 18.87
N PRO A 581 44.55 22.48 18.95
CA PRO A 581 44.85 23.59 18.06
C PRO A 581 45.04 23.10 16.63
N GLN A 582 44.51 23.87 15.68
CA GLN A 582 44.62 23.60 14.24
C GLN A 582 44.97 24.89 13.50
N ILE A 583 45.95 24.79 12.61
CA ILE A 583 46.36 25.84 11.68
C ILE A 583 46.16 25.27 10.27
N SER A 584 45.51 26.00 9.38
CA SER A 584 45.36 25.60 7.99
C SER A 584 45.82 26.72 7.05
N LEU A 585 46.60 26.35 6.06
CA LEU A 585 47.02 27.19 4.96
C LEU A 585 46.31 26.71 3.70
N ASN A 586 45.53 27.58 3.04
CA ASN A 586 44.80 27.27 1.82
C ASN A 586 45.29 28.19 0.69
N GLY A 587 45.55 27.60 -0.46
CA GLY A 587 45.88 28.31 -1.68
C GLY A 587 44.99 27.88 -2.84
N SER A 588 44.43 28.85 -3.53
CA SER A 588 43.65 28.63 -4.75
C SER A 588 44.04 29.70 -5.77
N PRO A 589 44.53 29.33 -6.96
CA PRO A 589 44.76 30.30 -8.04
C PRO A 589 43.47 30.94 -8.50
N SER A 590 43.54 32.15 -9.03
CA SER A 590 42.45 32.78 -9.71
C SER A 590 42.33 32.22 -11.12
N PHE A 591 41.16 31.62 -11.45
CA PHE A 591 40.87 31.04 -12.75
C PHE A 591 39.92 31.94 -13.52
N GLY A 592 40.43 32.72 -14.47
CA GLY A 592 39.64 33.64 -15.33
C GLY A 592 39.04 32.96 -16.57
N GLN A 593 38.74 31.66 -16.53
CA GLN A 593 38.22 30.89 -17.71
C GLN A 593 36.78 31.30 -18.01
N PHE A 594 36.51 31.66 -19.29
CA PHE A 594 35.17 32.03 -19.77
C PHE A 594 34.49 33.14 -18.98
N TRP A 595 35.29 34.07 -18.47
CA TRP A 595 34.81 35.34 -17.96
C TRP A 595 34.79 36.35 -19.07
N GLU A 596 33.65 37.04 -19.22
CA GLU A 596 33.44 38.15 -20.14
C GLU A 596 33.08 39.39 -19.32
N TYR A 597 33.19 40.57 -19.92
CA TYR A 597 32.81 41.81 -19.28
C TYR A 597 31.88 42.62 -20.15
N TYR A 598 31.08 43.44 -19.55
CA TYR A 598 30.33 44.50 -20.19
C TYR A 598 30.46 45.79 -19.38
N ARG A 599 30.31 46.90 -20.03
CA ARG A 599 30.25 48.20 -19.35
C ARG A 599 28.82 48.51 -18.93
N ASP A 600 28.65 48.83 -17.64
CA ASP A 600 27.37 49.32 -17.13
C ASP A 600 27.10 50.77 -17.52
N ALA A 601 25.92 51.29 -17.15
CA ALA A 601 25.51 52.64 -17.44
C ALA A 601 26.43 53.73 -16.81
N ASP A 602 27.16 53.36 -15.77
CA ASP A 602 28.07 54.24 -15.03
C ASP A 602 29.53 54.13 -15.56
N GLY A 603 29.75 53.35 -16.62
CA GLY A 603 31.04 53.16 -17.25
C GLY A 603 31.96 52.18 -16.58
N ASN A 604 31.50 51.42 -15.58
CA ASN A 604 32.28 50.40 -14.87
C ASN A 604 32.27 49.06 -15.61
N ASP A 605 33.40 48.36 -15.64
CA ASP A 605 33.49 47.04 -16.22
C ASP A 605 32.90 45.99 -15.23
N GLN A 606 31.80 45.34 -15.65
CA GLN A 606 31.11 44.26 -14.92
C GLN A 606 31.51 42.91 -15.51
N TYR A 607 32.08 42.06 -14.68
CA TYR A 607 32.52 40.75 -15.09
C TYR A 607 31.46 39.68 -14.81
N TYR A 608 31.23 38.76 -15.76
CA TYR A 608 30.32 37.67 -15.58
C TYR A 608 30.86 36.40 -16.23
N SER A 609 30.44 35.24 -15.70
CA SER A 609 30.78 33.95 -16.31
C SER A 609 29.79 33.63 -17.43
N CYS A 610 30.28 33.38 -18.64
CA CYS A 610 29.47 32.95 -19.77
C CYS A 610 28.90 31.52 -19.62
N LEU A 611 29.46 30.76 -18.71
CA LEU A 611 29.04 29.38 -18.43
C LEU A 611 28.04 29.43 -17.28
N LEU A 612 26.78 29.72 -17.64
CA LEU A 612 25.72 29.94 -16.71
C LEU A 612 25.29 28.67 -15.98
N TYR A 613 25.25 28.76 -14.67
CA TYR A 613 24.36 28.15 -13.66
C TYR A 613 23.67 26.85 -14.06
N THR A 614 24.44 25.81 -14.33
CA THR A 614 23.97 24.45 -14.33
C THR A 614 24.35 23.72 -13.03
N SER A 615 25.00 24.44 -12.13
CA SER A 615 25.25 23.98 -10.78
C SER A 615 24.09 24.46 -9.90
N PRO A 616 23.32 23.59 -9.26
CA PRO A 616 22.50 24.05 -8.16
C PRO A 616 23.47 24.71 -7.15
N SER A 617 23.12 25.93 -6.75
CA SER A 617 23.77 26.61 -5.63
C SER A 617 23.90 25.64 -4.45
N PRO A 618 24.99 25.62 -3.72
CA PRO A 618 25.19 24.71 -2.61
C PRO A 618 24.10 24.78 -1.57
#